data_5ce9574f76c26a81e2434114968c1f13
#
_entry.id   5ce9574f76c26a81e2434114968c1f13
#
_cell.length_a   1.000
_cell.length_b   1.000
_cell.length_c   1.000
_cell.angle_alpha   90.00
_cell.angle_beta   90.00
_cell.angle_gamma   90.00
#
_symmetry.space_group_name_H-M   'P 1'
#
loop_
_entity.id
_entity.type
_entity.pdbx_description
1 polymer ?
#
loop_
_entity_poly.entity_id
_entity_poly.type
_entity_poly.pdbx_seq_one_letter_code
_entity_poly.pdbx_strand_id
1 'polypeptide(L)'
;MKPPQNTQVKPYEINEIKPHSFIFEIKNALTPDICKAIIERFETNPEQQYQGRVGQQATQDQSVKRTTDLAASANEGWEDIDQILHRSMGLALREFRNRY
;
A
#
# COMPACT_ATOMS: atom_id res chain seq x y z
N MET A 1 14.00 -2.24 -33.27
CA MET A 1 13.02 -1.26 -32.85
C MET A 1 13.16 -0.97 -31.38
N LYS A 2 13.04 0.26 -31.06
CA LYS A 2 13.15 0.64 -29.68
C LYS A 2 11.90 0.20 -28.89
N PRO A 3 12.07 -0.44 -27.76
CA PRO A 3 10.90 -0.77 -26.95
C PRO A 3 10.22 0.51 -26.54
N PRO A 4 8.92 0.46 -26.39
CA PRO A 4 8.15 1.64 -26.03
C PRO A 4 8.21 1.93 -24.54
N GLN A 5 9.37 1.81 -23.96
CA GLN A 5 9.47 2.06 -22.53
C GLN A 5 9.07 3.47 -22.16
N ASN A 6 9.22 4.38 -23.08
CA ASN A 6 8.82 5.74 -22.86
C ASN A 6 7.31 5.89 -22.77
N THR A 7 6.60 4.86 -23.15
CA THR A 7 5.15 4.85 -23.02
C THR A 7 4.70 4.26 -21.70
N GLN A 8 5.65 3.75 -20.94
CA GLN A 8 5.28 3.21 -19.66
C GLN A 8 4.75 4.28 -18.74
N VAL A 9 3.93 3.81 -17.83
CA VAL A 9 3.42 4.67 -16.78
C VAL A 9 4.60 5.15 -15.95
N LYS A 10 4.66 6.45 -15.74
CA LYS A 10 5.70 7.02 -14.89
C LYS A 10 5.43 6.62 -13.44
N PRO A 11 6.44 6.09 -12.76
CA PRO A 11 6.27 5.80 -11.34
C PRO A 11 5.87 7.07 -10.59
N TYR A 12 4.97 6.91 -9.65
CA TYR A 12 4.52 7.99 -8.77
C TYR A 12 3.80 9.12 -9.50
N GLU A 13 3.37 8.87 -10.72
CA GLU A 13 2.47 9.82 -11.37
C GLU A 13 1.11 9.72 -10.69
N ILE A 14 0.64 10.85 -10.18
CA ILE A 14 -0.59 10.87 -9.40
C ILE A 14 -1.74 11.37 -10.25
N ASN A 15 -2.87 10.70 -10.16
CA ASN A 15 -4.06 11.08 -10.88
C ASN A 15 -5.29 10.97 -10.01
N GLU A 16 -6.15 11.98 -10.07
CA GLU A 16 -7.43 11.88 -9.40
C GLU A 16 -8.30 10.90 -10.17
N ILE A 17 -8.86 9.92 -9.48
CA ILE A 17 -9.59 8.85 -10.16
C ILE A 17 -10.90 9.33 -10.76
N LYS A 18 -11.42 10.44 -10.25
CA LYS A 18 -12.67 11.02 -10.70
C LYS A 18 -12.64 12.48 -10.30
N PRO A 19 -13.02 13.40 -11.20
CA PRO A 19 -12.98 14.84 -10.88
C PRO A 19 -13.74 15.14 -9.60
N HIS A 20 -13.12 15.94 -8.75
CA HIS A 20 -13.68 16.40 -7.49
C HIS A 20 -13.98 15.30 -6.48
N SER A 21 -13.41 14.13 -6.66
CA SER A 21 -13.56 13.05 -5.68
C SER A 21 -12.59 13.18 -4.51
N PHE A 22 -11.48 13.90 -4.73
CA PHE A 22 -10.37 14.00 -3.77
C PHE A 22 -9.77 12.64 -3.45
N ILE A 23 -9.93 11.68 -4.36
CA ILE A 23 -9.31 10.35 -4.24
C ILE A 23 -8.29 10.26 -5.35
N PHE A 24 -7.05 10.00 -4.97
CA PHE A 24 -5.93 10.01 -5.88
C PHE A 24 -5.31 8.63 -5.97
N GLU A 25 -4.80 8.32 -7.13
CA GLU A 25 -4.23 7.01 -7.40
C GLU A 25 -2.84 7.19 -8.00
N ILE A 26 -1.91 6.38 -7.55
CA ILE A 26 -0.59 6.29 -8.14
C ILE A 26 -0.38 4.85 -8.56
N LYS A 27 -0.41 4.61 -9.86
CA LYS A 27 -0.20 3.27 -10.38
C LYS A 27 1.28 2.94 -10.35
N ASN A 28 1.58 1.68 -10.14
CA ASN A 28 2.95 1.19 -10.13
C ASN A 28 3.83 1.81 -9.06
N ALA A 29 3.21 2.21 -7.95
CA ALA A 29 3.96 2.71 -6.81
C ALA A 29 4.86 1.63 -6.22
N LEU A 30 4.43 0.38 -6.31
CA LEU A 30 5.23 -0.78 -5.93
C LEU A 30 5.33 -1.70 -7.13
N THR A 31 6.49 -2.33 -7.31
CA THR A 31 6.64 -3.29 -8.41
C THR A 31 5.85 -4.55 -8.14
N PRO A 32 5.46 -5.29 -9.20
CA PRO A 32 4.76 -6.56 -9.00
C PRO A 32 5.54 -7.55 -8.14
N ASP A 33 6.86 -7.56 -8.27
CA ASP A 33 7.69 -8.47 -7.48
C ASP A 33 7.59 -8.15 -6.00
N ILE A 34 7.60 -6.86 -5.65
CA ILE A 34 7.47 -6.44 -4.26
C ILE A 34 6.08 -6.80 -3.73
N CYS A 35 5.06 -6.55 -4.52
CA CYS A 35 3.69 -6.90 -4.12
C CYS A 35 3.56 -8.39 -3.86
N LYS A 36 4.10 -9.20 -4.75
CA LYS A 36 4.05 -10.65 -4.60
C LYS A 36 4.80 -11.11 -3.35
N ALA A 37 5.97 -10.53 -3.11
CA ALA A 37 6.76 -10.89 -1.94
C ALA A 37 6.02 -10.56 -0.65
N ILE A 38 5.34 -9.42 -0.62
CA ILE A 38 4.55 -9.02 0.56
C ILE A 38 3.42 -10.02 0.79
N ILE A 39 2.71 -10.37 -0.26
CA ILE A 39 1.59 -11.32 -0.15
C ILE A 39 2.08 -12.67 0.33
N GLU A 40 3.16 -13.17 -0.23
CA GLU A 40 3.68 -14.47 0.17
C GLU A 40 4.14 -14.47 1.62
N ARG A 41 4.79 -13.39 2.05
CA ARG A 41 5.23 -13.29 3.43
C ARG A 41 4.03 -13.22 4.39
N PHE A 42 3.00 -12.51 4.00
CA PHE A 42 1.77 -12.45 4.79
C PHE A 42 1.18 -13.85 4.94
N GLU A 43 1.05 -14.56 3.83
CA GLU A 43 0.42 -15.89 3.84
C GLU A 43 1.20 -16.91 4.64
N THR A 44 2.51 -16.76 4.74
CA THR A 44 3.34 -17.72 5.45
C THR A 44 3.57 -17.39 6.91
N ASN A 45 2.97 -16.31 7.41
CA ASN A 45 3.14 -15.89 8.81
C ASN A 45 1.78 -15.67 9.48
N PRO A 46 0.94 -16.69 9.54
CA PRO A 46 -0.39 -16.52 10.13
C PRO A 46 -0.35 -16.13 11.60
N GLU A 47 0.72 -16.49 12.29
CA GLU A 47 0.83 -16.17 13.71
C GLU A 47 0.98 -14.67 13.98
N GLN A 48 1.33 -13.89 12.96
CA GLN A 48 1.47 -12.44 13.08
C GLN A 48 0.21 -11.70 12.66
N GLN A 49 -0.78 -12.42 12.16
CA GLN A 49 -2.00 -11.84 11.68
C GLN A 49 -3.02 -11.70 12.80
N TYR A 50 -3.91 -10.74 12.64
CA TYR A 50 -5.00 -10.57 13.59
C TYR A 50 -6.25 -10.11 12.84
N GLN A 51 -7.40 -10.31 13.48
CA GLN A 51 -8.65 -9.87 12.89
C GLN A 51 -8.77 -8.35 12.99
N GLY A 52 -9.22 -7.73 11.91
CA GLY A 52 -9.38 -6.28 11.88
C GLY A 52 -10.32 -5.79 12.96
N ARG A 53 -10.06 -4.58 13.43
CA ARG A 53 -10.82 -3.95 14.51
C ARG A 53 -11.43 -2.66 14.03
N VAL A 54 -12.49 -2.26 14.70
CA VAL A 54 -13.23 -1.06 14.33
C VAL A 54 -13.51 -0.23 15.59
N GLY A 55 -13.71 1.07 15.35
CA GLY A 55 -14.08 1.98 16.39
C GLY A 55 -12.93 2.42 17.27
N GLN A 56 -13.22 3.36 18.17
CA GLN A 56 -12.17 3.92 19.02
C GLN A 56 -11.65 2.92 20.04
N GLN A 57 -12.47 1.94 20.40
CA GLN A 57 -12.08 0.91 21.34
C GLN A 57 -11.37 -0.25 20.69
N ALA A 58 -11.14 -0.17 19.38
CA ALA A 58 -10.45 -1.20 18.61
C ALA A 58 -11.06 -2.58 18.82
N THR A 59 -12.39 -2.65 18.83
CA THR A 59 -13.08 -3.93 18.99
C THR A 59 -13.15 -4.66 17.68
N GLN A 60 -13.30 -5.99 17.76
CA GLN A 60 -13.52 -6.82 16.59
C GLN A 60 -15.00 -6.92 16.33
N ASP A 61 -15.44 -6.46 15.18
CA ASP A 61 -16.86 -6.48 14.81
C ASP A 61 -16.96 -6.88 13.33
N GLN A 62 -17.27 -8.13 13.08
CA GLN A 62 -17.33 -8.67 11.73
C GLN A 62 -18.52 -8.15 10.95
N SER A 63 -19.51 -7.56 11.59
CA SER A 63 -20.62 -6.95 10.87
C SER A 63 -20.20 -5.62 10.24
N VAL A 64 -19.14 -4.98 10.76
CA VAL A 64 -18.63 -3.72 10.26
C VAL A 64 -17.36 -3.93 9.44
N LYS A 65 -16.44 -4.76 9.94
CA LYS A 65 -15.18 -4.99 9.27
C LYS A 65 -14.80 -6.47 9.35
N ARG A 66 -14.55 -7.04 8.19
CA ARG A 66 -14.19 -8.45 8.10
C ARG A 66 -12.87 -8.56 7.36
N THR A 67 -11.77 -8.33 8.08
CA THR A 67 -10.43 -8.36 7.50
C THR A 67 -9.47 -9.15 8.36
N THR A 68 -8.41 -9.62 7.73
CA THR A 68 -7.27 -10.19 8.44
C THR A 68 -6.11 -9.25 8.20
N ASP A 69 -5.54 -8.74 9.27
CA ASP A 69 -4.56 -7.68 9.23
C ASP A 69 -3.21 -8.15 9.75
N LEU A 70 -2.17 -7.42 9.38
CA LEU A 70 -0.82 -7.61 9.91
C LEU A 70 -0.17 -6.24 10.00
N ALA A 71 0.36 -5.91 11.18
CA ALA A 71 1.01 -4.64 11.40
C ALA A 71 2.50 -4.77 11.09
N ALA A 72 2.92 -4.30 9.92
CA ALA A 72 4.30 -4.41 9.50
C ALA A 72 5.25 -3.65 10.40
N SER A 73 4.80 -2.52 10.96
CA SER A 73 5.66 -1.71 11.83
C SER A 73 5.84 -2.30 13.22
N ALA A 74 4.99 -3.26 13.61
CA ALA A 74 4.99 -3.80 14.95
C ALA A 74 5.50 -5.24 15.01
N ASN A 75 5.73 -5.89 13.88
CA ASN A 75 6.12 -7.27 13.84
C ASN A 75 7.56 -7.44 13.38
N GLU A 76 8.27 -8.30 14.09
CA GLU A 76 9.66 -8.58 13.76
C GLU A 76 9.75 -9.28 12.40
N GLY A 77 10.76 -8.93 11.63
CA GLY A 77 10.95 -9.52 10.32
C GLY A 77 10.25 -8.78 9.20
N TRP A 78 9.62 -7.64 9.49
CA TRP A 78 8.91 -6.85 8.50
C TRP A 78 9.52 -5.48 8.29
N GLU A 79 10.72 -5.26 8.83
CA GLU A 79 11.34 -3.94 8.79
C GLU A 79 11.59 -3.47 7.36
N ASP A 80 11.98 -4.37 6.48
CA ASP A 80 12.24 -4.04 5.09
C ASP A 80 10.94 -3.60 4.39
N ILE A 81 9.86 -4.31 4.63
CA ILE A 81 8.57 -3.97 4.03
C ILE A 81 8.07 -2.64 4.59
N ASP A 82 8.21 -2.45 5.89
CA ASP A 82 7.81 -1.20 6.52
C ASP A 82 8.54 -0.01 5.90
N GLN A 83 9.84 -0.14 5.65
CA GLN A 83 10.61 0.93 5.01
C GLN A 83 10.18 1.17 3.57
N ILE A 84 9.91 0.10 2.83
CA ILE A 84 9.44 0.24 1.44
C ILE A 84 8.14 1.00 1.39
N LEU A 85 7.21 0.64 2.27
CA LEU A 85 5.90 1.29 2.30
C LEU A 85 6.02 2.76 2.71
N HIS A 86 6.84 3.06 3.69
CA HIS A 86 7.07 4.44 4.11
C HIS A 86 7.69 5.27 3.00
N ARG A 87 8.67 4.71 2.30
CA ARG A 87 9.30 5.42 1.20
C ARG A 87 8.29 5.69 0.08
N SER A 88 7.51 4.68 -0.27
CA SER A 88 6.52 4.84 -1.32
C SER A 88 5.49 5.90 -0.96
N MET A 89 5.02 5.88 0.28
CA MET A 89 4.08 6.88 0.77
C MET A 89 4.68 8.29 0.73
N GLY A 90 5.94 8.41 1.16
CA GLY A 90 6.61 9.71 1.14
C GLY A 90 6.75 10.27 -0.25
N LEU A 91 7.08 9.42 -1.22
CA LEU A 91 7.18 9.85 -2.61
C LEU A 91 5.82 10.24 -3.17
N ALA A 92 4.78 9.50 -2.79
CA ALA A 92 3.43 9.80 -3.22
C ALA A 92 2.96 11.14 -2.68
N LEU A 93 3.23 11.41 -1.41
CA LEU A 93 2.85 12.68 -0.79
C LEU A 93 3.61 13.85 -1.42
N ARG A 94 4.88 13.64 -1.74
CA ARG A 94 5.66 14.69 -2.40
C ARG A 94 5.10 14.98 -3.78
N GLU A 95 4.73 13.96 -4.52
CA GLU A 95 4.16 14.14 -5.84
C GLU A 95 2.82 14.87 -5.77
N PHE A 96 2.01 14.51 -4.78
CA PHE A 96 0.74 15.19 -4.56
C PHE A 96 0.97 16.67 -4.27
N ARG A 97 1.91 16.98 -3.40
CA ARG A 97 2.20 18.36 -3.03
C ARG A 97 2.71 19.17 -4.22
N ASN A 98 3.48 18.55 -5.10
CA ASN A 98 4.02 19.24 -6.27
C ASN A 98 2.95 19.51 -7.31
N ARG A 99 1.90 18.70 -7.35
CA ARG A 99 0.84 18.80 -8.34
C ARG A 99 -0.33 19.64 -7.85
N TYR A 100 -0.61 19.57 -6.62
CA TYR A 100 -1.80 20.18 -6.03
C TYR A 100 -1.43 21.04 -4.84
#